data_890e1564115ff1a8c36439f2da950ee2
#
_entry.id   890e1564115ff1a8c36439f2da950ee2
#
_cell.length_a   1.000
_cell.length_b   1.000
_cell.length_c   1.000
_cell.angle_alpha   90.00
_cell.angle_beta   90.00
_cell.angle_gamma   90.00
#
_symmetry.space_group_name_H-M   'P 1'
#
loop_
_entity.id
_entity.type
_entity.pdbx_description
1 polymer ?
#
loop_
_entity_poly.entity_id
_entity_poly.type
_entity_poly.pdbx_seq_one_letter_code
_entity_poly.pdbx_strand_id
1 'polypeptide(L)'
;MAQQAYPALVFASEVDRRNLSRAQAQGRLVRIASGIYSGDIGSTAESLSRRYLWPIVAHEIPGAVIVDRSARDGGLGGDGTLYVVADRSRPLVLPGVTVTPRRGASALPGDISLPYGIYVSGEARSLLENLTPSRRTAAGTRRTLTRTEVEEWVDALLASRGVEGINSLRDQARQLAPSLEREREFAALDELIGAALSTRDASQLTSPVLRSRAQGQPYDHDRLDAFARMATSLAAAAPDVLPLLPADQSRRSLLPFYEAYFSNYIEGTEFTLDEAAEIVLENAASQQRPLDAHDVLGTYRITSDVDELRRTPQNGHELVELLKARHAVMLGARTDKLPGAFKQQPNQAGSTTFVAPDLVEGTLLHGFDQGASLTSPFARAVFLMFLVSEVHPFVDGNGRIARIMMNAELARANEVRIIIPTVYRLNYLAALKAATHTGNDGALIATLAFARRWTGRIDFSDRRTAEADLARTNALRDAQEAEGAGVRLALP
;
A
#
# COMPACT_ATOMS: atom_id res chain seq x y z
N MET A 1 -1.48 40.90 42.36
CA MET A 1 -1.95 39.51 42.59
C MET A 1 -1.89 38.79 41.27
N ALA A 2 -1.01 37.79 41.16
CA ALA A 2 -0.94 36.95 39.95
C ALA A 2 -2.30 36.25 39.78
N GLN A 3 -2.96 36.48 38.65
CA GLN A 3 -4.21 35.82 38.33
C GLN A 3 -3.90 34.32 38.11
N GLN A 4 -4.42 33.49 39.00
CA GLN A 4 -4.26 32.04 38.95
C GLN A 4 -4.91 31.55 37.66
N ALA A 5 -4.09 30.94 36.77
CA ALA A 5 -4.57 30.34 35.53
C ALA A 5 -5.45 29.12 35.88
N TYR A 6 -6.56 28.97 35.18
CA TYR A 6 -7.40 27.78 35.32
C TYR A 6 -6.75 26.56 34.69
N PRO A 7 -7.02 25.35 35.22
CA PRO A 7 -6.61 24.12 34.60
C PRO A 7 -7.11 24.00 33.15
N ALA A 8 -6.41 23.18 32.34
CA ALA A 8 -6.78 22.91 30.95
C ALA A 8 -8.20 22.34 30.81
N LEU A 9 -8.67 21.58 31.82
CA LEU A 9 -10.03 21.05 31.91
C LEU A 9 -10.56 21.29 33.32
N VAL A 10 -11.82 21.74 33.43
CA VAL A 10 -12.50 22.09 34.71
C VAL A 10 -13.93 21.56 34.67
N PHE A 11 -14.31 20.81 35.69
CA PHE A 11 -15.68 20.31 35.86
C PHE A 11 -16.42 21.08 36.94
N ALA A 12 -17.70 21.42 36.67
CA ALA A 12 -18.54 22.17 37.62
C ALA A 12 -18.89 21.38 38.88
N SER A 13 -18.66 20.07 38.90
CA SER A 13 -18.76 19.22 40.11
C SER A 13 -17.63 19.45 41.11
N GLU A 14 -16.50 20.00 40.65
CA GLU A 14 -15.26 20.18 41.44
C GLU A 14 -15.04 21.63 41.90
N VAL A 15 -15.82 22.59 41.34
CA VAL A 15 -15.62 24.04 41.59
C VAL A 15 -16.97 24.76 41.79
N ASP A 16 -16.97 25.83 42.59
CA ASP A 16 -18.17 26.66 42.79
C ASP A 16 -18.66 27.25 41.44
N ARG A 17 -19.92 26.96 41.10
CA ARG A 17 -20.60 27.39 39.88
C ARG A 17 -20.59 28.90 39.65
N ARG A 18 -20.71 29.70 40.74
CA ARG A 18 -20.68 31.16 40.64
C ARG A 18 -19.33 31.67 40.15
N ASN A 19 -18.26 31.04 40.59
CA ASN A 19 -16.90 31.37 40.16
C ASN A 19 -16.66 31.00 38.68
N LEU A 20 -17.22 29.88 38.21
CA LEU A 20 -17.12 29.46 36.81
C LEU A 20 -17.84 30.40 35.85
N SER A 21 -19.08 30.81 36.20
CA SER A 21 -19.86 31.77 35.39
C SER A 21 -19.17 33.13 35.30
N ARG A 22 -18.57 33.61 36.39
CA ARG A 22 -17.82 34.87 36.39
C ARG A 22 -16.53 34.76 35.57
N ALA A 23 -15.79 33.67 35.68
CA ALA A 23 -14.57 33.43 34.92
C ALA A 23 -14.86 33.31 33.42
N GLN A 24 -15.95 32.65 33.05
CA GLN A 24 -16.40 32.59 31.65
C GLN A 24 -16.76 33.98 31.12
N ALA A 25 -17.53 34.75 31.85
CA ALA A 25 -17.92 36.12 31.47
C ALA A 25 -16.70 37.05 31.31
N GLN A 26 -15.63 36.78 32.04
CA GLN A 26 -14.34 37.51 31.96
C GLN A 26 -13.38 36.94 30.87
N GLY A 27 -13.83 35.98 30.04
CA GLY A 27 -13.01 35.38 28.98
C GLY A 27 -11.84 34.51 29.49
N ARG A 28 -11.86 34.10 30.78
CA ARG A 28 -10.81 33.26 31.39
C ARG A 28 -11.09 31.75 31.28
N LEU A 29 -12.29 31.38 30.85
CA LEU A 29 -12.72 30.00 30.60
C LEU A 29 -13.53 29.93 29.31
N VAL A 30 -13.31 28.90 28.54
CA VAL A 30 -14.15 28.47 27.41
C VAL A 30 -15.11 27.41 27.91
N ARG A 31 -16.40 27.57 27.69
CA ARG A 31 -17.40 26.53 27.97
C ARG A 31 -17.39 25.51 26.82
N ILE A 32 -17.08 24.25 27.12
CA ILE A 32 -17.16 23.13 26.18
C ILE A 32 -18.61 22.62 26.10
N ALA A 33 -19.18 22.29 27.25
CA ALA A 33 -20.56 21.81 27.38
C ALA A 33 -21.14 22.21 28.73
N SER A 34 -22.36 21.78 29.04
CA SER A 34 -22.94 22.02 30.34
C SER A 34 -22.12 21.40 31.46
N GLY A 35 -21.57 22.24 32.34
CA GLY A 35 -20.72 21.77 33.45
C GLY A 35 -19.26 21.47 33.08
N ILE A 36 -18.85 21.66 31.84
CA ILE A 36 -17.51 21.35 31.35
C ILE A 36 -16.87 22.62 30.77
N TYR A 37 -15.72 23.00 31.25
CA TYR A 37 -14.99 24.21 30.86
C TYR A 37 -13.50 23.91 30.62
N SER A 38 -12.84 24.82 29.92
CA SER A 38 -11.39 24.78 29.71
C SER A 38 -10.75 26.12 30.01
N GLY A 39 -9.57 26.10 30.63
CA GLY A 39 -8.68 27.26 30.77
C GLY A 39 -7.87 27.56 29.50
N ASP A 40 -7.91 26.69 28.47
CA ASP A 40 -7.34 26.95 27.16
C ASP A 40 -8.26 27.84 26.33
N ILE A 41 -8.12 29.16 26.51
CA ILE A 41 -8.98 30.18 25.89
C ILE A 41 -8.63 30.45 24.41
N GLY A 42 -7.52 29.90 23.91
CA GLY A 42 -7.07 30.06 22.52
C GLY A 42 -7.67 29.04 21.56
N SER A 43 -8.40 28.03 22.07
CA SER A 43 -8.95 26.92 21.28
C SER A 43 -10.47 26.97 21.19
N THR A 44 -11.05 26.47 20.09
CA THR A 44 -12.51 26.37 19.94
C THR A 44 -13.07 25.25 20.83
N ALA A 45 -14.35 25.34 21.21
CA ALA A 45 -15.00 24.30 21.99
C ALA A 45 -15.00 22.93 21.30
N GLU A 46 -15.07 22.88 19.97
CA GLU A 46 -14.94 21.63 19.18
C GLU A 46 -13.54 21.03 19.29
N SER A 47 -12.52 21.86 19.11
CA SER A 47 -11.12 21.40 19.26
C SER A 47 -10.83 20.89 20.67
N LEU A 48 -11.37 21.58 21.69
CA LEU A 48 -11.24 21.17 23.09
C LEU A 48 -11.99 19.87 23.38
N SER A 49 -13.20 19.68 22.81
CA SER A 49 -13.95 18.42 22.91
C SER A 49 -13.17 17.21 22.42
N ARG A 50 -12.50 17.33 21.28
CA ARG A 50 -11.67 16.28 20.70
C ARG A 50 -10.38 16.04 21.49
N ARG A 51 -9.70 17.12 21.88
CA ARG A 51 -8.43 17.07 22.64
C ARG A 51 -8.61 16.43 24.02
N TYR A 52 -9.69 16.78 24.72
CA TYR A 52 -9.97 16.31 26.09
C TYR A 52 -11.06 15.24 26.15
N LEU A 53 -11.31 14.54 25.04
CA LEU A 53 -12.39 13.55 24.96
C LEU A 53 -12.31 12.51 26.08
N TRP A 54 -11.16 11.89 26.26
CA TRP A 54 -11.01 10.79 27.21
C TRP A 54 -11.21 11.20 28.66
N PRO A 55 -10.58 12.25 29.21
CA PRO A 55 -10.87 12.72 30.54
C PRO A 55 -12.33 13.21 30.71
N ILE A 56 -12.96 13.79 29.67
CA ILE A 56 -14.38 14.15 29.72
C ILE A 56 -15.25 12.88 29.80
N VAL A 57 -15.00 11.89 28.98
CA VAL A 57 -15.74 10.61 28.99
C VAL A 57 -15.58 9.92 30.35
N ALA A 58 -14.36 9.86 30.88
CA ALA A 58 -14.09 9.26 32.17
C ALA A 58 -14.80 9.93 33.32
N HIS A 59 -14.89 11.28 33.30
CA HIS A 59 -15.60 12.03 34.33
C HIS A 59 -17.13 11.86 34.23
N GLU A 60 -17.68 11.99 33.04
CA GLU A 60 -19.14 11.97 32.78
C GLU A 60 -19.72 10.56 32.75
N ILE A 61 -18.89 9.53 32.42
CA ILE A 61 -19.28 8.14 32.24
C ILE A 61 -18.19 7.24 32.85
N PRO A 62 -18.04 7.22 34.18
CA PRO A 62 -17.02 6.39 34.83
C PRO A 62 -17.16 4.93 34.47
N GLY A 63 -16.03 4.25 34.22
CA GLY A 63 -16.00 2.83 33.84
C GLY A 63 -16.51 2.53 32.43
N ALA A 64 -16.69 3.54 31.59
CA ALA A 64 -17.12 3.34 30.20
C ALA A 64 -16.22 2.37 29.46
N VAL A 65 -16.82 1.48 28.68
CA VAL A 65 -16.09 0.59 27.75
C VAL A 65 -16.40 1.04 26.33
N ILE A 66 -15.39 1.45 25.56
CA ILE A 66 -15.51 1.79 24.15
C ILE A 66 -15.74 0.48 23.38
N VAL A 67 -16.79 0.44 22.56
CA VAL A 67 -17.33 -0.80 21.98
C VAL A 67 -17.72 -0.63 20.52
N ASP A 68 -18.19 -1.71 19.93
CA ASP A 68 -18.77 -1.75 18.59
C ASP A 68 -17.74 -1.21 17.55
N ARG A 69 -18.18 -0.44 16.55
CA ARG A 69 -17.30 0.20 15.56
C ARG A 69 -16.19 1.07 16.19
N SER A 70 -16.54 1.81 17.23
CA SER A 70 -15.57 2.72 17.89
C SER A 70 -14.37 2.02 18.48
N ALA A 71 -14.50 0.80 18.95
CA ALA A 71 -13.36 0.00 19.41
C ALA A 71 -12.48 -0.46 18.24
N ARG A 72 -13.09 -0.87 17.11
CA ARG A 72 -12.36 -1.30 15.91
C ARG A 72 -11.64 -0.13 15.23
N ASP A 73 -12.30 1.03 15.13
CA ASP A 73 -11.78 2.22 14.43
C ASP A 73 -10.84 3.06 15.32
N GLY A 74 -10.59 2.64 16.55
CA GLY A 74 -9.65 3.30 17.47
C GLY A 74 -10.21 4.59 18.11
N GLY A 75 -11.53 4.80 18.13
CA GLY A 75 -12.15 5.95 18.81
C GLY A 75 -13.35 6.56 18.08
N LEU A 76 -13.27 7.85 17.78
CA LEU A 76 -14.35 8.58 17.11
C LEU A 76 -14.52 8.14 15.66
N GLY A 77 -15.76 7.86 15.28
CA GLY A 77 -16.12 7.71 13.87
C GLY A 77 -15.96 9.02 13.09
N GLY A 78 -15.96 8.94 11.77
CA GLY A 78 -15.85 10.10 10.86
C GLY A 78 -16.97 11.14 11.06
N ASP A 79 -18.11 10.72 11.60
CA ASP A 79 -19.25 11.58 11.97
C ASP A 79 -19.14 12.16 13.40
N GLY A 80 -18.03 11.94 14.11
CA GLY A 80 -17.82 12.40 15.48
C GLY A 80 -18.56 11.58 16.54
N THR A 81 -19.06 10.38 16.23
CA THR A 81 -19.75 9.52 17.20
C THR A 81 -18.78 8.55 17.87
N LEU A 82 -18.93 8.40 19.20
CA LEU A 82 -18.24 7.39 20.02
C LEU A 82 -19.28 6.48 20.67
N TYR A 83 -19.17 5.18 20.44
CA TYR A 83 -20.05 4.18 21.06
C TYR A 83 -19.42 3.59 22.31
N VAL A 84 -20.16 3.59 23.44
CA VAL A 84 -19.69 3.05 24.70
C VAL A 84 -20.74 2.15 25.36
N VAL A 85 -20.29 1.17 26.13
CA VAL A 85 -21.12 0.50 27.14
C VAL A 85 -21.04 1.27 28.44
N ALA A 86 -22.20 1.60 28.99
CA ALA A 86 -22.32 2.29 30.29
C ALA A 86 -23.70 2.09 30.88
N ASP A 87 -23.84 2.30 32.18
CA ASP A 87 -25.13 2.34 32.87
C ASP A 87 -25.81 3.71 32.76
N ARG A 88 -25.78 4.27 31.57
CA ARG A 88 -26.37 5.56 31.21
C ARG A 88 -27.12 5.38 29.88
N SER A 89 -28.30 5.96 29.76
CA SER A 89 -29.11 5.90 28.54
C SER A 89 -29.04 7.14 27.67
N ARG A 90 -28.67 8.30 28.25
CA ARG A 90 -28.62 9.59 27.53
C ARG A 90 -27.27 9.83 26.91
N PRO A 91 -27.22 10.22 25.62
CA PRO A 91 -25.96 10.62 24.97
C PRO A 91 -25.30 11.80 25.69
N LEU A 92 -23.97 11.82 25.69
CA LEU A 92 -23.18 13.00 26.02
C LEU A 92 -22.88 13.75 24.73
N VAL A 93 -23.48 14.94 24.58
CA VAL A 93 -23.31 15.78 23.40
C VAL A 93 -22.30 16.88 23.69
N LEU A 94 -21.21 16.89 22.94
CA LEU A 94 -20.18 17.92 22.97
C LEU A 94 -20.09 18.56 21.57
N PRO A 95 -19.53 19.77 21.44
CA PRO A 95 -19.26 20.35 20.12
C PRO A 95 -18.42 19.41 19.24
N GLY A 96 -18.96 18.98 18.11
CA GLY A 96 -18.31 18.09 17.15
C GLY A 96 -18.11 16.63 17.61
N VAL A 97 -18.70 16.23 18.79
CA VAL A 97 -18.58 14.87 19.34
C VAL A 97 -19.88 14.44 20.01
N THR A 98 -20.33 13.22 19.75
CA THR A 98 -21.47 12.61 20.44
C THR A 98 -21.07 11.26 21.01
N VAL A 99 -21.03 11.12 22.34
CA VAL A 99 -20.81 9.83 23.00
C VAL A 99 -22.18 9.17 23.19
N THR A 100 -22.39 8.04 22.53
CA THR A 100 -23.65 7.29 22.52
C THR A 100 -23.52 6.04 23.40
N PRO A 101 -24.10 6.04 24.61
CA PRO A 101 -24.04 4.87 25.48
C PRO A 101 -25.09 3.83 25.08
N ARG A 102 -24.77 2.57 25.35
CA ARG A 102 -25.70 1.44 25.37
C ARG A 102 -25.50 0.58 26.60
N ARG A 103 -26.51 -0.20 26.97
CA ARG A 103 -26.37 -1.23 28.00
C ARG A 103 -25.54 -2.41 27.49
N GLY A 104 -24.80 -3.05 28.38
CA GLY A 104 -23.99 -4.23 28.12
C GLY A 104 -23.07 -4.55 29.31
N ALA A 105 -22.25 -5.57 29.14
CA ALA A 105 -21.29 -5.97 30.15
C ALA A 105 -20.24 -4.87 30.37
N SER A 106 -19.90 -4.59 31.62
CA SER A 106 -18.76 -3.75 32.02
C SER A 106 -17.45 -4.35 31.49
N ALA A 107 -16.30 -3.78 31.84
CA ALA A 107 -15.01 -4.28 31.42
C ALA A 107 -14.83 -5.78 31.78
N LEU A 108 -14.40 -6.55 30.80
CA LEU A 108 -14.18 -8.00 30.89
C LEU A 108 -12.69 -8.30 30.74
N PRO A 109 -12.25 -9.52 31.13
CA PRO A 109 -10.89 -9.98 30.86
C PRO A 109 -10.58 -9.89 29.35
N GLY A 110 -9.42 -9.28 29.01
CA GLY A 110 -9.02 -9.02 27.63
C GLY A 110 -9.37 -7.63 27.11
N ASP A 111 -10.22 -6.86 27.81
CA ASP A 111 -10.43 -5.44 27.48
C ASP A 111 -9.21 -4.61 27.86
N ILE A 112 -8.89 -3.61 27.05
CA ILE A 112 -7.70 -2.77 27.20
C ILE A 112 -8.03 -1.61 28.12
N SER A 113 -7.31 -1.49 29.23
CA SER A 113 -7.44 -0.35 30.15
C SER A 113 -6.81 0.90 29.54
N LEU A 114 -7.56 1.98 29.53
CA LEU A 114 -7.09 3.31 29.16
C LEU A 114 -6.86 4.18 30.40
N PRO A 115 -6.13 5.31 30.28
CA PRO A 115 -6.05 6.32 31.32
C PRO A 115 -7.43 6.75 31.82
N TYR A 116 -7.51 7.20 33.06
CA TYR A 116 -8.73 7.69 33.70
C TYR A 116 -9.79 6.63 34.04
N GLY A 117 -9.48 5.33 33.98
CA GLY A 117 -10.41 4.27 34.40
C GLY A 117 -11.53 3.98 33.38
N ILE A 118 -11.29 4.20 32.10
CA ILE A 118 -12.13 3.75 30.99
C ILE A 118 -11.43 2.61 30.25
N TYR A 119 -12.17 1.91 29.37
CA TYR A 119 -11.69 0.71 28.71
C TYR A 119 -12.02 0.73 27.22
N VAL A 120 -11.28 -0.05 26.43
CA VAL A 120 -11.64 -0.40 25.05
C VAL A 120 -11.86 -1.90 25.00
N SER A 121 -12.94 -2.34 24.36
CA SER A 121 -13.19 -3.78 24.19
C SER A 121 -12.05 -4.46 23.45
N GLY A 122 -11.61 -5.58 23.99
CA GLY A 122 -10.59 -6.42 23.36
C GLY A 122 -11.10 -6.99 22.01
N GLU A 123 -10.20 -7.47 21.17
CA GLU A 123 -10.54 -7.90 19.80
C GLU A 123 -11.60 -9.00 19.74
N ALA A 124 -11.51 -10.02 20.60
CA ALA A 124 -12.49 -11.09 20.66
C ALA A 124 -13.90 -10.58 21.00
N ARG A 125 -14.00 -9.69 21.98
CA ARG A 125 -15.24 -8.99 22.31
C ARG A 125 -15.73 -8.10 21.17
N SER A 126 -14.84 -7.31 20.61
CA SER A 126 -15.19 -6.40 19.50
C SER A 126 -15.70 -7.14 18.27
N LEU A 127 -15.16 -8.33 17.93
CA LEU A 127 -15.66 -9.17 16.84
C LEU A 127 -17.10 -9.61 17.11
N LEU A 128 -17.38 -10.11 18.33
CA LEU A 128 -18.74 -10.53 18.70
C LEU A 128 -19.73 -9.37 18.66
N GLU A 129 -19.36 -8.22 19.23
CA GLU A 129 -20.24 -7.06 19.26
C GLU A 129 -20.51 -6.47 17.88
N ASN A 130 -19.53 -6.49 16.96
CA ASN A 130 -19.69 -5.99 15.60
C ASN A 130 -20.45 -6.96 14.67
N LEU A 131 -20.57 -8.23 15.01
CA LEU A 131 -21.43 -9.17 14.28
C LEU A 131 -22.92 -8.96 14.55
N THR A 132 -23.29 -8.16 15.56
CA THR A 132 -24.69 -7.79 15.83
C THR A 132 -25.17 -6.74 14.81
N PRO A 133 -26.18 -7.02 13.98
CA PRO A 133 -26.67 -6.05 13.00
C PRO A 133 -27.18 -4.77 13.66
N SER A 134 -26.84 -3.62 13.09
CA SER A 134 -27.36 -2.32 13.52
C SER A 134 -27.95 -1.53 12.36
N ARG A 135 -28.91 -0.65 12.66
CA ARG A 135 -29.49 0.28 11.69
C ARG A 135 -28.52 1.44 11.44
N ARG A 136 -28.62 2.06 10.27
CA ARG A 136 -27.91 3.33 9.99
C ARG A 136 -28.46 4.43 10.88
N THR A 137 -27.58 5.29 11.38
CA THR A 137 -27.94 6.54 12.06
C THR A 137 -28.45 7.56 11.04
N ALA A 138 -28.99 8.68 11.52
CA ALA A 138 -29.35 9.81 10.65
C ALA A 138 -28.15 10.38 9.87
N ALA A 139 -26.94 10.26 10.41
CA ALA A 139 -25.68 10.64 9.75
C ALA A 139 -25.19 9.61 8.72
N GLY A 140 -25.93 8.51 8.49
CA GLY A 140 -25.60 7.49 7.51
C GLY A 140 -24.63 6.40 7.99
N THR A 141 -24.04 6.54 9.17
CA THR A 141 -23.13 5.56 9.77
C THR A 141 -23.91 4.45 10.50
N ARG A 142 -23.24 3.31 10.70
CA ARG A 142 -23.77 2.21 11.53
C ARG A 142 -22.99 2.12 12.82
N ARG A 143 -23.65 1.75 13.89
CA ARG A 143 -23.02 1.49 15.19
C ARG A 143 -22.05 0.31 15.12
N THR A 144 -22.43 -0.75 14.45
CA THR A 144 -21.60 -1.96 14.22
C THR A 144 -21.13 -2.02 12.77
N LEU A 145 -20.11 -2.78 12.52
CA LEU A 145 -19.59 -3.06 11.19
C LEU A 145 -20.64 -3.79 10.31
N THR A 146 -20.54 -3.65 9.02
CA THR A 146 -21.24 -4.51 8.07
C THR A 146 -20.62 -5.90 8.06
N ARG A 147 -21.32 -6.90 7.51
CA ARG A 147 -20.79 -8.25 7.36
C ARG A 147 -19.47 -8.25 6.58
N THR A 148 -19.42 -7.53 5.48
CA THR A 148 -18.20 -7.40 4.66
C THR A 148 -17.03 -6.79 5.43
N GLU A 149 -17.24 -5.71 6.19
CA GLU A 149 -16.20 -5.09 7.03
C GLU A 149 -15.68 -6.04 8.12
N VAL A 150 -16.53 -6.90 8.70
CA VAL A 150 -16.08 -7.93 9.66
C VAL A 150 -15.26 -9.01 8.95
N GLU A 151 -15.68 -9.44 7.76
CA GLU A 151 -14.95 -10.41 6.95
C GLU A 151 -13.56 -9.90 6.55
N GLU A 152 -13.45 -8.65 6.11
CA GLU A 152 -12.18 -7.99 5.82
C GLU A 152 -11.29 -7.85 7.06
N TRP A 153 -11.89 -7.58 8.21
CA TRP A 153 -11.14 -7.57 9.47
C TRP A 153 -10.60 -8.95 9.84
N VAL A 154 -11.38 -10.02 9.67
CA VAL A 154 -10.92 -11.39 9.89
C VAL A 154 -9.78 -11.75 8.91
N ASP A 155 -9.85 -11.33 7.66
CA ASP A 155 -8.75 -11.50 6.69
C ASP A 155 -7.47 -10.80 7.16
N ALA A 156 -7.56 -9.55 7.60
CA ALA A 156 -6.41 -8.81 8.12
C ALA A 156 -5.82 -9.45 9.39
N LEU A 157 -6.66 -10.00 10.26
CA LEU A 157 -6.21 -10.74 11.45
C LEU A 157 -5.51 -12.06 11.06
N LEU A 158 -6.01 -12.77 10.07
CA LEU A 158 -5.36 -13.97 9.53
C LEU A 158 -3.99 -13.62 8.91
N ALA A 159 -3.91 -12.55 8.12
CA ALA A 159 -2.66 -12.11 7.51
C ALA A 159 -1.61 -11.70 8.56
N SER A 160 -2.04 -11.04 9.65
CA SER A 160 -1.11 -10.52 10.67
C SER A 160 -0.73 -11.54 11.76
N ARG A 161 -1.63 -12.47 12.10
CA ARG A 161 -1.46 -13.40 13.24
C ARG A 161 -1.36 -14.87 12.85
N GLY A 162 -1.60 -15.18 11.60
CA GLY A 162 -1.64 -16.57 11.11
C GLY A 162 -2.80 -17.39 11.67
N VAL A 163 -2.77 -18.69 11.34
CA VAL A 163 -3.82 -19.65 11.72
C VAL A 163 -3.90 -19.86 13.24
N GLU A 164 -2.77 -19.91 13.91
CA GLU A 164 -2.74 -20.10 15.36
C GLU A 164 -3.33 -18.89 16.10
N GLY A 165 -2.98 -17.68 15.66
CA GLY A 165 -3.48 -16.45 16.26
C GLY A 165 -4.98 -16.27 16.10
N ILE A 166 -5.55 -16.59 14.94
CA ILE A 166 -7.00 -16.49 14.72
C ILE A 166 -7.76 -17.57 15.50
N ASN A 167 -7.22 -18.78 15.64
CA ASN A 167 -7.82 -19.84 16.47
C ASN A 167 -7.80 -19.47 17.96
N SER A 168 -6.71 -18.88 18.46
CA SER A 168 -6.65 -18.33 19.82
C SER A 168 -7.72 -17.26 20.07
N LEU A 169 -7.91 -16.36 19.11
CA LEU A 169 -8.94 -15.31 19.17
C LEU A 169 -10.36 -15.91 19.15
N ARG A 170 -10.59 -16.94 18.33
CA ARG A 170 -11.83 -17.73 18.27
C ARG A 170 -12.15 -18.38 19.62
N ASP A 171 -11.15 -18.96 20.31
CA ASP A 171 -11.34 -19.58 21.60
C ASP A 171 -11.64 -18.55 22.70
N GLN A 172 -10.99 -17.37 22.67
CA GLN A 172 -11.32 -16.25 23.54
C GLN A 172 -12.75 -15.77 23.31
N ALA A 173 -13.19 -15.62 22.06
CA ALA A 173 -14.55 -15.24 21.73
C ALA A 173 -15.58 -16.26 22.23
N ARG A 174 -15.28 -17.57 22.15
CA ARG A 174 -16.11 -18.65 22.70
C ARG A 174 -16.31 -18.51 24.21
N GLN A 175 -15.24 -18.17 24.94
CA GLN A 175 -15.31 -17.97 26.39
C GLN A 175 -16.10 -16.72 26.80
N LEU A 176 -16.02 -15.65 26.00
CA LEU A 176 -16.68 -14.39 26.28
C LEU A 176 -18.16 -14.36 25.87
N ALA A 177 -18.57 -15.17 24.90
CA ALA A 177 -19.91 -15.13 24.32
C ALA A 177 -21.05 -15.27 25.36
N PRO A 178 -20.99 -16.16 26.36
CA PRO A 178 -22.05 -16.24 27.38
C PRO A 178 -22.14 -14.96 28.25
N SER A 179 -21.02 -14.40 28.66
CA SER A 179 -20.99 -13.17 29.50
C SER A 179 -21.49 -11.94 28.74
N LEU A 180 -21.47 -11.99 27.42
CA LEU A 180 -21.92 -10.92 26.51
C LEU A 180 -23.34 -11.18 25.98
N GLU A 181 -23.93 -12.36 26.24
CA GLU A 181 -25.18 -12.83 25.61
C GLU A 181 -25.08 -12.82 24.07
N ARG A 182 -23.95 -13.37 23.52
CA ARG A 182 -23.59 -13.33 22.09
C ARG A 182 -23.26 -14.70 21.49
N GLU A 183 -23.95 -15.75 21.95
CA GLU A 183 -23.74 -17.10 21.45
C GLU A 183 -24.05 -17.25 19.96
N ARG A 184 -25.05 -16.50 19.45
CA ARG A 184 -25.41 -16.46 18.02
C ARG A 184 -24.31 -15.79 17.19
N GLU A 185 -23.79 -14.69 17.68
CA GLU A 185 -22.69 -13.98 17.05
C GLU A 185 -21.40 -14.79 17.06
N PHE A 186 -21.17 -15.55 18.14
CA PHE A 186 -20.07 -16.51 18.19
C PHE A 186 -20.24 -17.63 17.15
N ALA A 187 -21.42 -18.22 17.01
CA ALA A 187 -21.65 -19.23 15.98
C ALA A 187 -21.35 -18.68 14.57
N ALA A 188 -21.78 -17.44 14.28
CA ALA A 188 -21.48 -16.77 13.03
C ALA A 188 -19.98 -16.49 12.83
N LEU A 189 -19.26 -16.12 13.90
CA LEU A 189 -17.80 -15.94 13.87
C LEU A 189 -17.07 -17.27 13.63
N ASP A 190 -17.52 -18.33 14.27
CA ASP A 190 -16.99 -19.69 14.15
C ASP A 190 -17.11 -20.22 12.72
N GLU A 191 -18.27 -20.00 12.08
CA GLU A 191 -18.47 -20.33 10.67
C GLU A 191 -17.60 -19.48 9.76
N LEU A 192 -17.50 -18.18 10.01
CA LEU A 192 -16.68 -17.25 9.24
C LEU A 192 -15.20 -17.65 9.24
N ILE A 193 -14.64 -17.90 10.45
CA ILE A 193 -13.25 -18.33 10.58
C ILE A 193 -13.05 -19.71 9.93
N GLY A 194 -14.00 -20.63 10.11
CA GLY A 194 -13.93 -21.94 9.46
C GLY A 194 -13.93 -21.85 7.93
N ALA A 195 -14.75 -20.97 7.36
CA ALA A 195 -14.77 -20.72 5.92
C ALA A 195 -13.44 -20.06 5.45
N ALA A 196 -12.94 -19.09 6.18
CA ALA A 196 -11.66 -18.44 5.89
C ALA A 196 -10.46 -19.40 5.90
N LEU A 197 -10.51 -20.43 6.75
CA LEU A 197 -9.51 -21.49 6.85
C LEU A 197 -9.80 -22.69 5.91
N SER A 198 -10.74 -22.57 5.00
CA SER A 198 -11.15 -23.64 4.07
C SER A 198 -11.62 -24.94 4.78
N THR A 199 -12.07 -24.84 6.02
CA THR A 199 -12.59 -25.98 6.80
C THR A 199 -14.11 -26.05 6.79
N ARG A 200 -14.79 -25.02 6.25
CA ARG A 200 -16.25 -24.93 6.07
C ARG A 200 -16.59 -24.31 4.72
N ASP A 201 -17.87 -24.32 4.36
CA ASP A 201 -18.35 -23.73 3.11
C ASP A 201 -18.13 -22.21 3.07
N ALA A 202 -17.49 -21.75 2.00
CA ALA A 202 -17.17 -20.34 1.75
C ALA A 202 -18.22 -19.62 0.90
N SER A 203 -19.28 -20.29 0.45
CA SER A 203 -20.29 -19.72 -0.46
C SER A 203 -21.04 -18.52 0.14
N GLN A 204 -21.12 -18.43 1.46
CA GLN A 204 -21.80 -17.37 2.19
C GLN A 204 -20.92 -16.15 2.49
N LEU A 205 -19.63 -16.18 2.11
CA LEU A 205 -18.73 -15.04 2.29
C LEU A 205 -19.12 -13.91 1.33
N THR A 206 -19.22 -12.70 1.87
CA THR A 206 -19.57 -11.48 1.11
C THR A 206 -18.33 -10.71 0.65
N SER A 207 -17.25 -10.74 1.43
CA SER A 207 -15.98 -10.11 1.09
C SER A 207 -15.26 -10.87 -0.03
N PRO A 208 -14.90 -10.20 -1.14
CA PRO A 208 -14.09 -10.82 -2.20
C PRO A 208 -12.72 -11.27 -1.68
N VAL A 209 -12.10 -10.50 -0.79
CA VAL A 209 -10.78 -10.78 -0.21
C VAL A 209 -10.79 -12.09 0.58
N LEU A 210 -11.74 -12.21 1.51
CA LEU A 210 -11.84 -13.43 2.33
C LEU A 210 -12.27 -14.66 1.50
N ARG A 211 -13.08 -14.45 0.47
CA ARG A 211 -13.47 -15.53 -0.48
C ARG A 211 -12.24 -16.02 -1.23
N SER A 212 -11.40 -15.15 -1.75
CA SER A 212 -10.15 -15.52 -2.43
C SER A 212 -9.19 -16.26 -1.50
N ARG A 213 -9.07 -15.84 -0.24
CA ARG A 213 -8.30 -16.58 0.77
C ARG A 213 -8.85 -17.99 0.98
N ALA A 214 -10.16 -18.12 1.12
CA ALA A 214 -10.82 -19.42 1.26
C ALA A 214 -10.61 -20.33 0.05
N GLN A 215 -10.40 -19.76 -1.13
CA GLN A 215 -10.06 -20.46 -2.38
C GLN A 215 -8.55 -20.72 -2.55
N GLY A 216 -7.73 -20.37 -1.56
CA GLY A 216 -6.27 -20.53 -1.60
C GLY A 216 -5.53 -19.48 -2.43
N GLN A 217 -6.19 -18.36 -2.79
CA GLN A 217 -5.63 -17.26 -3.56
C GLN A 217 -5.77 -15.92 -2.85
N PRO A 218 -5.26 -15.77 -1.62
CA PRO A 218 -5.35 -14.51 -0.88
C PRO A 218 -4.56 -13.42 -1.59
N TYR A 219 -5.03 -12.17 -1.52
CA TYR A 219 -4.40 -11.03 -2.16
C TYR A 219 -4.41 -9.77 -1.28
N ASP A 220 -3.54 -8.81 -1.61
CA ASP A 220 -3.43 -7.49 -0.98
C ASP A 220 -4.47 -6.53 -1.59
N HIS A 221 -5.47 -6.16 -0.80
CA HIS A 221 -6.57 -5.31 -1.25
C HIS A 221 -6.11 -3.88 -1.57
N ASP A 222 -5.26 -3.30 -0.74
CA ASP A 222 -4.76 -1.92 -0.95
C ASP A 222 -3.96 -1.82 -2.25
N ARG A 223 -3.23 -2.87 -2.60
CA ARG A 223 -2.52 -2.95 -3.88
C ARG A 223 -3.45 -3.07 -5.07
N LEU A 224 -4.55 -3.84 -4.95
CA LEU A 224 -5.54 -3.91 -6.01
C LEU A 224 -6.19 -2.55 -6.28
N ASP A 225 -6.50 -1.78 -5.25
CA ASP A 225 -7.02 -0.41 -5.40
C ASP A 225 -6.01 0.50 -6.10
N ALA A 226 -4.73 0.38 -5.76
CA ALA A 226 -3.67 1.11 -6.46
C ALA A 226 -3.57 0.72 -7.94
N PHE A 227 -3.75 -0.56 -8.29
CA PHE A 227 -3.75 -1.02 -9.68
C PHE A 227 -4.98 -0.53 -10.44
N ALA A 228 -6.17 -0.58 -9.87
CA ALA A 228 -7.39 -0.04 -10.46
C ALA A 228 -7.28 1.46 -10.74
N ARG A 229 -6.71 2.23 -9.80
CA ARG A 229 -6.43 3.66 -9.96
C ARG A 229 -5.43 3.91 -11.10
N MET A 230 -4.31 3.17 -11.12
CA MET A 230 -3.31 3.27 -12.18
C MET A 230 -3.91 2.94 -13.56
N ALA A 231 -4.70 1.87 -13.67
CA ALA A 231 -5.38 1.52 -14.92
C ALA A 231 -6.31 2.64 -15.39
N THR A 232 -7.07 3.26 -14.48
CA THR A 232 -7.93 4.42 -14.79
C THR A 232 -7.12 5.60 -15.30
N SER A 233 -6.00 5.92 -14.64
CA SER A 233 -5.10 7.01 -15.03
C SER A 233 -4.48 6.77 -16.41
N LEU A 234 -4.09 5.53 -16.70
CA LEU A 234 -3.52 5.11 -17.98
C LEU A 234 -4.57 5.10 -19.12
N ALA A 235 -5.80 4.70 -18.83
CA ALA A 235 -6.89 4.76 -19.82
C ALA A 235 -7.24 6.20 -20.21
N ALA A 236 -7.11 7.15 -19.28
CA ALA A 236 -7.33 8.57 -19.55
C ALA A 236 -6.13 9.26 -20.22
N ALA A 237 -4.93 8.67 -20.11
CA ALA A 237 -3.75 9.21 -20.77
C ALA A 237 -3.77 8.93 -22.28
N ALA A 238 -3.36 9.91 -23.07
CA ALA A 238 -3.22 9.77 -24.54
C ALA A 238 -1.72 9.87 -24.92
N PRO A 239 -0.92 8.81 -24.65
CA PRO A 239 0.50 8.85 -24.98
C PRO A 239 0.71 8.78 -26.50
N ASP A 240 1.84 9.37 -26.94
CA ASP A 240 2.26 9.27 -28.33
C ASP A 240 2.40 7.79 -28.76
N VAL A 241 1.87 7.44 -29.90
CA VAL A 241 2.16 6.16 -30.55
C VAL A 241 3.51 6.30 -31.27
N LEU A 242 4.49 5.49 -30.87
CA LEU A 242 5.84 5.52 -31.41
C LEU A 242 6.18 4.17 -32.08
N PRO A 243 5.69 3.91 -33.30
CA PRO A 243 5.96 2.65 -33.98
C PRO A 243 7.42 2.57 -34.42
N LEU A 244 7.94 1.35 -34.47
CA LEU A 244 9.22 1.06 -35.08
C LEU A 244 9.04 0.88 -36.59
N LEU A 245 9.69 1.71 -37.37
CA LEU A 245 9.71 1.56 -38.82
C LEU A 245 10.79 0.55 -39.23
N PRO A 246 10.64 -0.16 -40.34
CA PRO A 246 11.66 -1.10 -40.85
C PRO A 246 13.04 -0.46 -41.01
N ALA A 247 13.11 0.82 -41.41
CA ALA A 247 14.36 1.57 -41.51
C ALA A 247 15.05 1.81 -40.15
N ASP A 248 14.35 1.69 -39.03
CA ASP A 248 14.92 1.88 -37.70
C ASP A 248 15.58 0.61 -37.16
N GLN A 249 15.45 -0.53 -37.80
CA GLN A 249 15.94 -1.79 -37.28
C GLN A 249 17.47 -1.82 -37.15
N SER A 250 18.18 -1.30 -38.13
CA SER A 250 19.66 -1.17 -38.09
C SER A 250 20.11 -0.18 -36.99
N ARG A 251 19.34 0.88 -36.77
CA ARG A 251 19.62 1.89 -35.73
C ARG A 251 19.43 1.39 -34.31
N ARG A 252 18.98 0.16 -34.11
CA ARG A 252 18.65 -0.42 -32.81
C ARG A 252 19.37 -1.73 -32.50
N SER A 253 20.41 -2.02 -33.25
CA SER A 253 21.15 -3.28 -33.11
C SER A 253 21.74 -3.47 -31.71
N LEU A 254 22.21 -2.39 -31.07
CA LEU A 254 22.75 -2.39 -29.70
C LEU A 254 21.74 -1.97 -28.62
N LEU A 255 20.48 -1.70 -28.97
CA LEU A 255 19.46 -1.34 -27.98
C LEU A 255 19.34 -2.34 -26.82
N PRO A 256 19.35 -3.69 -27.06
CA PRO A 256 19.29 -4.65 -25.96
C PRO A 256 20.46 -4.55 -24.97
N PHE A 257 21.66 -4.23 -25.47
CA PHE A 257 22.83 -4.01 -24.63
C PHE A 257 22.63 -2.81 -23.71
N TYR A 258 22.24 -1.66 -24.26
CA TYR A 258 22.01 -0.46 -23.46
C TYR A 258 20.82 -0.60 -22.51
N GLU A 259 19.78 -1.34 -22.91
CA GLU A 259 18.66 -1.67 -22.02
C GLU A 259 19.12 -2.50 -20.80
N ALA A 260 19.93 -3.53 -21.03
CA ALA A 260 20.49 -4.34 -19.95
C ALA A 260 21.44 -3.52 -19.07
N TYR A 261 22.32 -2.71 -19.67
CA TYR A 261 23.25 -1.83 -18.95
C TYR A 261 22.51 -0.88 -18.00
N PHE A 262 21.64 -0.03 -18.52
CA PHE A 262 20.94 0.96 -17.70
C PHE A 262 20.00 0.31 -16.68
N SER A 263 19.35 -0.79 -17.02
CA SER A 263 18.47 -1.52 -16.10
C SER A 263 19.22 -2.06 -14.88
N ASN A 264 20.43 -2.57 -15.06
CA ASN A 264 21.26 -3.03 -13.96
C ASN A 264 21.88 -1.88 -13.17
N TYR A 265 22.26 -0.79 -13.85
CA TYR A 265 22.79 0.41 -13.18
C TYR A 265 21.77 1.03 -12.18
N ILE A 266 20.48 1.05 -12.52
CA ILE A 266 19.43 1.54 -11.60
C ILE A 266 19.43 0.75 -10.28
N GLU A 267 19.72 -0.55 -10.34
CA GLU A 267 19.73 -1.44 -9.16
C GLU A 267 21.08 -1.43 -8.41
N GLY A 268 22.03 -0.57 -8.82
CA GLY A 268 23.32 -0.43 -8.16
C GLY A 268 24.43 -1.31 -8.69
N THR A 269 24.25 -1.95 -9.83
CA THR A 269 25.32 -2.67 -10.54
C THR A 269 26.11 -1.67 -11.40
N GLU A 270 27.12 -1.05 -10.79
CA GLU A 270 27.90 0.04 -11.39
C GLU A 270 29.12 -0.51 -12.15
N PHE A 271 28.91 -1.03 -13.34
CA PHE A 271 29.97 -1.21 -14.34
C PHE A 271 30.14 0.09 -15.15
N THR A 272 31.36 0.35 -15.61
CA THR A 272 31.56 1.30 -16.70
C THR A 272 30.94 0.73 -17.98
N LEU A 273 30.71 1.59 -18.95
CA LEU A 273 30.13 1.14 -20.23
C LEU A 273 31.05 0.18 -20.97
N ASP A 274 32.39 0.38 -20.85
CA ASP A 274 33.38 -0.51 -21.45
C ASP A 274 33.38 -1.88 -20.77
N GLU A 275 33.43 -1.95 -19.44
CA GLU A 275 33.32 -3.22 -18.70
C GLU A 275 32.07 -4.01 -19.07
N ALA A 276 30.93 -3.31 -19.14
CA ALA A 276 29.68 -3.93 -19.51
C ALA A 276 29.69 -4.45 -20.97
N ALA A 277 30.37 -3.75 -21.89
CA ALA A 277 30.49 -4.17 -23.27
C ALA A 277 31.41 -5.39 -23.40
N GLU A 278 32.52 -5.42 -22.68
CA GLU A 278 33.38 -6.61 -22.64
C GLU A 278 32.63 -7.85 -22.13
N ILE A 279 31.82 -7.68 -21.05
CA ILE A 279 31.02 -8.77 -20.48
C ILE A 279 29.97 -9.26 -21.49
N VAL A 280 29.23 -8.35 -22.11
CA VAL A 280 28.02 -8.66 -22.87
C VAL A 280 28.35 -8.98 -24.34
N LEU A 281 29.17 -8.16 -24.98
CA LEU A 281 29.42 -8.25 -26.43
C LEU A 281 30.63 -9.13 -26.74
N GLU A 282 31.62 -9.19 -25.85
CA GLU A 282 32.84 -9.98 -26.02
C GLU A 282 32.84 -11.27 -25.21
N ASN A 283 31.78 -11.48 -24.38
CA ASN A 283 31.63 -12.62 -23.49
C ASN A 283 32.81 -12.80 -22.51
N ALA A 284 33.39 -11.68 -22.07
CA ALA A 284 34.50 -11.68 -21.13
C ALA A 284 34.03 -11.96 -19.70
N ALA A 285 34.74 -12.84 -18.99
CA ALA A 285 34.41 -13.11 -17.58
C ALA A 285 34.94 -11.99 -16.67
N SER A 286 34.07 -11.36 -15.91
CA SER A 286 34.49 -10.45 -14.85
C SER A 286 35.06 -11.25 -13.66
N GLN A 287 36.37 -11.14 -13.41
CA GLN A 287 37.01 -11.81 -12.26
C GLN A 287 36.68 -11.16 -10.93
N GLN A 288 36.41 -9.86 -10.90
CA GLN A 288 36.19 -9.11 -9.67
C GLN A 288 34.72 -9.15 -9.20
N ARG A 289 33.75 -9.18 -10.14
CA ARG A 289 32.30 -9.13 -9.86
C ARG A 289 31.54 -10.14 -10.72
N PRO A 290 31.78 -11.45 -10.55
CA PRO A 290 31.21 -12.47 -11.44
C PRO A 290 29.69 -12.58 -11.34
N LEU A 291 29.10 -12.34 -10.18
CA LEU A 291 27.64 -12.36 -10.00
C LEU A 291 26.97 -11.15 -10.67
N ASP A 292 27.54 -9.97 -10.54
CA ASP A 292 27.04 -8.75 -11.19
C ASP A 292 27.14 -8.87 -12.72
N ALA A 293 28.24 -9.40 -13.22
CA ALA A 293 28.42 -9.69 -14.64
C ALA A 293 27.36 -10.68 -15.16
N HIS A 294 27.06 -11.72 -14.38
CA HIS A 294 26.00 -12.66 -14.71
C HIS A 294 24.63 -11.98 -14.78
N ASP A 295 24.31 -11.06 -13.87
CA ASP A 295 23.03 -10.35 -13.84
C ASP A 295 22.85 -9.47 -15.10
N VAL A 296 23.90 -8.75 -15.50
CA VAL A 296 23.87 -7.95 -16.74
C VAL A 296 23.70 -8.86 -17.96
N LEU A 297 24.46 -9.95 -18.02
CA LEU A 297 24.39 -10.92 -19.12
C LEU A 297 23.01 -11.63 -19.15
N GLY A 298 22.46 -12.00 -17.98
CA GLY A 298 21.14 -12.60 -17.86
C GLY A 298 20.03 -11.66 -18.36
N THR A 299 20.11 -10.37 -17.99
CA THR A 299 19.21 -9.34 -18.51
C THR A 299 19.35 -9.20 -20.03
N TYR A 300 20.57 -9.13 -20.53
CA TYR A 300 20.85 -9.02 -21.98
C TYR A 300 20.30 -10.22 -22.77
N ARG A 301 20.45 -11.43 -22.28
CA ARG A 301 19.93 -12.64 -22.94
C ARG A 301 18.42 -12.54 -23.19
N ILE A 302 17.65 -12.02 -22.22
CA ILE A 302 16.20 -11.85 -22.38
C ILE A 302 15.89 -10.70 -23.35
N THR A 303 16.58 -9.56 -23.22
CA THR A 303 16.29 -8.36 -24.02
C THR A 303 16.76 -8.44 -25.46
N SER A 304 17.75 -9.29 -25.76
CA SER A 304 18.29 -9.53 -27.11
C SER A 304 17.59 -10.65 -27.88
N ASP A 305 16.98 -11.60 -27.19
CA ASP A 305 16.15 -12.62 -27.82
C ASP A 305 14.77 -12.02 -28.16
N VAL A 306 14.56 -11.79 -29.47
CA VAL A 306 13.34 -11.11 -29.96
C VAL A 306 12.08 -11.93 -29.68
N ASP A 307 12.16 -13.25 -29.78
CA ASP A 307 11.00 -14.13 -29.57
C ASP A 307 10.66 -14.21 -28.08
N GLU A 308 11.66 -14.35 -27.22
CA GLU A 308 11.46 -14.35 -25.77
C GLU A 308 10.94 -12.98 -25.27
N LEU A 309 11.52 -11.88 -25.73
CA LEU A 309 11.10 -10.55 -25.30
C LEU A 309 9.65 -10.24 -25.71
N ARG A 310 9.20 -10.72 -26.86
CA ARG A 310 7.83 -10.50 -27.36
C ARG A 310 6.76 -11.34 -26.65
N ARG A 311 7.15 -12.29 -25.81
CA ARG A 311 6.19 -13.05 -25.01
C ARG A 311 5.60 -12.16 -23.94
N THR A 312 4.28 -11.97 -23.98
CA THR A 312 3.51 -11.21 -22.99
C THR A 312 2.37 -12.05 -22.44
N PRO A 313 2.02 -11.90 -21.17
CA PRO A 313 0.97 -12.70 -20.56
C PRO A 313 -0.41 -12.31 -21.11
N GLN A 314 -1.28 -13.30 -21.27
CA GLN A 314 -2.68 -13.11 -21.66
C GLN A 314 -3.63 -13.20 -20.44
N ASN A 315 -3.14 -13.76 -19.34
CA ASN A 315 -3.86 -13.89 -18.07
C ASN A 315 -2.87 -13.88 -16.90
N GLY A 316 -3.38 -13.80 -15.68
CA GLY A 316 -2.55 -13.72 -14.48
C GLY A 316 -1.66 -14.95 -14.26
N HIS A 317 -2.10 -16.16 -14.63
CA HIS A 317 -1.29 -17.37 -14.49
C HIS A 317 -0.07 -17.36 -15.44
N GLU A 318 -0.27 -16.94 -16.69
CA GLU A 318 0.83 -16.74 -17.63
C GLU A 318 1.80 -15.65 -17.17
N LEU A 319 1.29 -14.58 -16.50
CA LEU A 319 2.14 -13.58 -15.87
C LEU A 319 3.05 -14.21 -14.82
N VAL A 320 2.50 -15.00 -13.91
CA VAL A 320 3.26 -15.68 -12.84
C VAL A 320 4.34 -16.59 -13.44
N GLU A 321 3.99 -17.41 -14.42
CA GLU A 321 4.94 -18.31 -15.07
C GLU A 321 6.06 -17.54 -15.79
N LEU A 322 5.72 -16.49 -16.54
CA LEU A 322 6.67 -15.69 -17.29
C LEU A 322 7.62 -14.92 -16.36
N LEU A 323 7.11 -14.38 -15.26
CA LEU A 323 7.93 -13.73 -14.23
C LEU A 323 8.95 -14.71 -13.64
N LYS A 324 8.51 -15.90 -13.23
CA LYS A 324 9.38 -16.94 -12.67
C LYS A 324 10.45 -17.39 -13.67
N ALA A 325 10.07 -17.64 -14.93
CA ALA A 325 10.99 -18.08 -15.98
C ALA A 325 12.06 -17.01 -16.26
N ARG A 326 11.68 -15.76 -16.47
CA ARG A 326 12.62 -14.66 -16.74
C ARG A 326 13.52 -14.37 -15.55
N HIS A 327 12.98 -14.39 -14.33
CA HIS A 327 13.77 -14.23 -13.12
C HIS A 327 14.82 -15.33 -12.95
N ALA A 328 14.49 -16.59 -13.27
CA ALA A 328 15.43 -17.70 -13.24
C ALA A 328 16.60 -17.51 -14.21
N VAL A 329 16.34 -16.99 -15.41
CA VAL A 329 17.40 -16.67 -16.40
C VAL A 329 18.26 -15.49 -15.93
N MET A 330 17.62 -14.43 -15.42
CA MET A 330 18.29 -13.20 -15.05
C MET A 330 19.21 -13.37 -13.84
N LEU A 331 18.79 -14.09 -12.81
CA LEU A 331 19.52 -14.27 -11.54
C LEU A 331 20.03 -15.69 -11.32
N GLY A 332 20.17 -16.52 -12.36
CA GLY A 332 20.52 -17.92 -12.25
C GLY A 332 21.80 -18.25 -11.47
N ALA A 333 22.78 -17.34 -11.43
CA ALA A 333 23.99 -17.50 -10.64
C ALA A 333 23.83 -17.12 -9.15
N ARG A 334 22.76 -16.42 -8.78
CA ARG A 334 22.51 -16.00 -7.39
C ARG A 334 21.55 -16.95 -6.68
N THR A 335 22.04 -18.14 -6.32
CA THR A 335 21.22 -19.17 -5.67
C THR A 335 20.61 -18.69 -4.34
N ASP A 336 21.27 -17.78 -3.63
CA ASP A 336 20.77 -17.13 -2.40
C ASP A 336 19.57 -16.21 -2.63
N LYS A 337 19.30 -15.79 -3.86
CA LYS A 337 18.15 -14.96 -4.26
C LYS A 337 16.97 -15.77 -4.79
N LEU A 338 17.02 -17.09 -4.69
CA LEU A 338 15.95 -18.01 -5.10
C LEU A 338 15.51 -17.78 -6.56
N PRO A 339 16.39 -17.98 -7.58
CA PRO A 339 16.06 -17.75 -8.96
C PRO A 339 14.77 -18.48 -9.40
N GLY A 340 13.81 -17.76 -9.94
CA GLY A 340 12.53 -18.33 -10.41
C GLY A 340 11.51 -18.64 -9.32
N ALA A 341 11.83 -18.39 -8.05
CA ALA A 341 10.89 -18.60 -6.94
C ALA A 341 10.52 -17.28 -6.27
N PHE A 342 9.27 -17.16 -5.84
CA PHE A 342 8.81 -16.01 -5.10
C PHE A 342 9.44 -15.97 -3.69
N LYS A 343 9.53 -14.77 -3.14
CA LYS A 343 10.06 -14.52 -1.80
C LYS A 343 9.29 -15.28 -0.73
N GLN A 344 10.00 -15.73 0.30
CA GLN A 344 9.44 -16.42 1.46
C GLN A 344 9.42 -15.54 2.71
N GLN A 345 10.06 -14.38 2.65
CA GLN A 345 10.13 -13.40 3.74
C GLN A 345 9.65 -12.04 3.22
N PRO A 346 9.03 -11.21 4.09
CA PRO A 346 8.69 -9.84 3.75
C PRO A 346 9.92 -9.05 3.30
N ASN A 347 9.75 -8.15 2.34
CA ASN A 347 10.79 -7.24 1.89
C ASN A 347 10.29 -5.80 1.91
N GLN A 348 11.24 -4.87 1.96
CA GLN A 348 10.96 -3.44 1.95
C GLN A 348 12.07 -2.67 1.24
N ALA A 349 11.74 -1.48 0.73
CA ALA A 349 12.70 -0.52 0.18
C ALA A 349 12.47 0.87 0.78
N GLY A 350 13.36 1.30 1.66
CA GLY A 350 13.18 2.51 2.45
C GLY A 350 11.93 2.42 3.32
N SER A 351 10.97 3.31 3.11
CA SER A 351 9.67 3.32 3.82
C SER A 351 8.59 2.46 3.16
N THR A 352 8.83 1.86 2.00
CA THR A 352 7.84 1.06 1.27
C THR A 352 7.93 -0.40 1.70
N THR A 353 6.89 -0.91 2.36
CA THR A 353 6.68 -2.33 2.59
C THR A 353 5.93 -2.92 1.39
N PHE A 354 6.42 -4.01 0.84
CA PHE A 354 5.82 -4.69 -0.31
C PHE A 354 4.84 -5.79 0.13
N VAL A 355 4.13 -6.34 -0.82
CA VAL A 355 3.13 -7.40 -0.60
C VAL A 355 3.72 -8.56 0.20
N ALA A 356 2.98 -9.05 1.20
CA ALA A 356 3.42 -10.18 2.03
C ALA A 356 3.58 -11.47 1.19
N PRO A 357 4.51 -12.37 1.54
CA PRO A 357 4.84 -13.56 0.73
C PRO A 357 3.63 -14.41 0.35
N ASP A 358 2.73 -14.64 1.30
CA ASP A 358 1.50 -15.44 1.11
C ASP A 358 0.46 -14.78 0.21
N LEU A 359 0.56 -13.47 0.00
CA LEU A 359 -0.35 -12.68 -0.85
C LEU A 359 0.19 -12.44 -2.27
N VAL A 360 1.47 -12.76 -2.52
CA VAL A 360 2.14 -12.42 -3.79
C VAL A 360 1.41 -12.97 -5.00
N GLU A 361 1.14 -14.27 -5.03
CA GLU A 361 0.56 -14.93 -6.19
C GLU A 361 -0.86 -14.42 -6.46
N GLY A 362 -1.73 -14.39 -5.44
CA GLY A 362 -3.09 -13.87 -5.58
C GLY A 362 -3.11 -12.40 -6.01
N THR A 363 -2.19 -11.59 -5.47
CA THR A 363 -2.10 -10.17 -5.86
C THR A 363 -1.65 -9.98 -7.31
N LEU A 364 -0.76 -10.83 -7.82
CA LEU A 364 -0.38 -10.83 -9.24
C LEU A 364 -1.54 -11.25 -10.13
N LEU A 365 -2.28 -12.32 -9.76
CA LEU A 365 -3.41 -12.84 -10.53
C LEU A 365 -4.52 -11.78 -10.63
N HIS A 366 -5.03 -11.32 -9.51
CA HIS A 366 -6.14 -10.34 -9.48
C HIS A 366 -5.69 -8.94 -9.91
N GLY A 367 -4.42 -8.58 -9.66
CA GLY A 367 -3.84 -7.32 -10.12
C GLY A 367 -3.73 -7.25 -11.63
N PHE A 368 -3.39 -8.34 -12.30
CA PHE A 368 -3.34 -8.40 -13.77
C PHE A 368 -4.70 -8.06 -14.40
N ASP A 369 -5.78 -8.56 -13.81
CA ASP A 369 -7.15 -8.33 -14.30
C ASP A 369 -7.54 -6.85 -14.27
N GLN A 370 -6.97 -6.04 -13.37
CA GLN A 370 -7.24 -4.60 -13.31
C GLN A 370 -6.77 -3.88 -14.58
N GLY A 371 -5.74 -4.39 -15.26
CA GLY A 371 -5.21 -3.86 -16.52
C GLY A 371 -5.88 -4.42 -17.78
N ALA A 372 -6.83 -5.34 -17.68
CA ALA A 372 -7.41 -6.07 -18.82
C ALA A 372 -8.08 -5.16 -19.87
N SER A 373 -8.61 -4.00 -19.46
CA SER A 373 -9.25 -3.03 -20.35
C SER A 373 -8.28 -2.12 -21.12
N LEU A 374 -6.99 -2.13 -20.78
CA LEU A 374 -6.00 -1.29 -21.41
C LEU A 374 -5.66 -1.80 -22.82
N THR A 375 -5.91 -0.98 -23.82
CA THR A 375 -5.65 -1.31 -25.24
C THR A 375 -4.36 -0.73 -25.78
N SER A 376 -3.90 0.40 -25.24
CA SER A 376 -2.63 1.02 -25.64
C SER A 376 -1.43 0.19 -25.20
N PRO A 377 -0.49 -0.17 -26.07
CA PRO A 377 0.73 -0.87 -25.71
C PRO A 377 1.55 -0.15 -24.64
N PHE A 378 1.63 1.17 -24.69
CA PHE A 378 2.30 1.97 -23.67
C PHE A 378 1.57 1.87 -22.32
N ALA A 379 0.24 1.94 -22.31
CA ALA A 379 -0.54 1.82 -21.07
C ALA A 379 -0.35 0.44 -20.42
N ARG A 380 -0.41 -0.64 -21.22
CA ARG A 380 -0.14 -2.02 -20.75
C ARG A 380 1.29 -2.16 -20.20
N ALA A 381 2.27 -1.60 -20.90
CA ALA A 381 3.67 -1.61 -20.50
C ALA A 381 3.89 -0.94 -19.14
N VAL A 382 3.38 0.29 -18.97
CA VAL A 382 3.49 1.02 -17.70
C VAL A 382 2.72 0.31 -16.58
N PHE A 383 1.54 -0.22 -16.88
CA PHE A 383 0.74 -0.98 -15.92
C PHE A 383 1.47 -2.22 -15.42
N LEU A 384 2.02 -3.05 -16.30
CA LEU A 384 2.77 -4.26 -15.90
C LEU A 384 4.03 -3.92 -15.10
N MET A 385 4.74 -2.87 -15.49
CA MET A 385 5.90 -2.41 -14.73
C MET A 385 5.49 -1.99 -13.32
N PHE A 386 4.42 -1.20 -13.17
CA PHE A 386 3.90 -0.77 -11.88
C PHE A 386 3.42 -1.97 -11.04
N LEU A 387 2.63 -2.87 -11.62
CA LEU A 387 2.14 -4.09 -10.95
C LEU A 387 3.30 -4.90 -10.35
N VAL A 388 4.31 -5.21 -11.16
CA VAL A 388 5.45 -6.03 -10.70
C VAL A 388 6.29 -5.27 -9.65
N SER A 389 6.47 -3.95 -9.82
CA SER A 389 7.20 -3.11 -8.86
C SER A 389 6.50 -3.06 -7.50
N GLU A 390 5.17 -2.95 -7.48
CA GLU A 390 4.38 -2.84 -6.26
C GLU A 390 4.22 -4.18 -5.52
N VAL A 391 4.02 -5.28 -6.24
CA VAL A 391 3.97 -6.61 -5.63
C VAL A 391 5.34 -7.02 -5.10
N HIS A 392 6.40 -6.68 -5.83
CA HIS A 392 7.80 -6.98 -5.49
C HIS A 392 8.00 -8.47 -5.15
N PRO A 393 7.68 -9.38 -6.10
CA PRO A 393 7.44 -10.79 -5.80
C PRO A 393 8.69 -11.59 -5.42
N PHE A 394 9.89 -11.12 -5.75
CA PHE A 394 11.14 -11.85 -5.55
C PHE A 394 11.99 -11.27 -4.41
N VAL A 395 13.01 -12.02 -3.99
CA VAL A 395 13.99 -11.56 -2.98
C VAL A 395 14.81 -10.38 -3.52
N ASP A 396 15.16 -10.41 -4.82
CA ASP A 396 15.93 -9.39 -5.53
C ASP A 396 15.51 -9.36 -7.01
N GLY A 397 16.00 -8.39 -7.80
CA GLY A 397 15.76 -8.31 -9.25
C GLY A 397 14.38 -7.82 -9.67
N ASN A 398 13.53 -7.40 -8.74
CA ASN A 398 12.16 -6.97 -9.04
C ASN A 398 12.08 -5.78 -9.99
N GLY A 399 12.92 -4.77 -9.82
CA GLY A 399 12.94 -3.61 -10.71
C GLY A 399 13.39 -3.98 -12.13
N ARG A 400 14.42 -4.85 -12.26
CA ARG A 400 14.89 -5.35 -13.56
C ARG A 400 13.79 -6.12 -14.28
N ILE A 401 13.14 -7.07 -13.59
CA ILE A 401 12.06 -7.85 -14.18
C ILE A 401 10.84 -6.98 -14.55
N ALA A 402 10.50 -5.99 -13.73
CA ALA A 402 9.43 -5.05 -14.03
C ALA A 402 9.69 -4.27 -15.33
N ARG A 403 10.92 -3.79 -15.54
CA ARG A 403 11.31 -3.11 -16.79
C ARG A 403 11.37 -4.04 -17.99
N ILE A 404 11.78 -5.30 -17.83
CA ILE A 404 11.69 -6.30 -18.88
C ILE A 404 10.23 -6.53 -19.28
N MET A 405 9.32 -6.68 -18.31
CA MET A 405 7.90 -6.88 -18.60
C MET A 405 7.27 -5.66 -19.29
N MET A 406 7.66 -4.45 -18.88
CA MET A 406 7.28 -3.20 -19.56
C MET A 406 7.69 -3.22 -21.04
N ASN A 407 8.94 -3.53 -21.30
CA ASN A 407 9.47 -3.51 -22.65
C ASN A 407 8.99 -4.69 -23.53
N ALA A 408 8.56 -5.78 -22.92
CA ALA A 408 7.91 -6.89 -23.63
C ALA A 408 6.61 -6.45 -24.33
N GLU A 409 5.75 -5.69 -23.66
CA GLU A 409 4.51 -5.16 -24.25
C GLU A 409 4.79 -4.25 -25.45
N LEU A 410 5.78 -3.38 -25.32
CA LEU A 410 6.19 -2.49 -26.42
C LEU A 410 6.83 -3.25 -27.59
N ALA A 411 7.70 -4.24 -27.29
CA ALA A 411 8.33 -5.09 -28.30
C ALA A 411 7.31 -5.93 -29.07
N ARG A 412 6.30 -6.49 -28.38
CA ARG A 412 5.20 -7.22 -29.01
C ARG A 412 4.41 -6.34 -29.97
N ALA A 413 4.15 -5.10 -29.57
CA ALA A 413 3.43 -4.13 -30.40
C ALA A 413 4.28 -3.50 -31.52
N ASN A 414 5.55 -3.88 -31.63
CA ASN A 414 6.53 -3.27 -32.51
C ASN A 414 6.64 -1.74 -32.29
N GLU A 415 6.71 -1.33 -31.02
CA GLU A 415 6.85 0.06 -30.60
C GLU A 415 8.20 0.30 -29.89
N VAL A 416 8.57 1.59 -29.77
CA VAL A 416 9.81 2.00 -29.10
C VAL A 416 9.80 1.55 -27.67
N ARG A 417 10.84 0.80 -27.26
CA ARG A 417 11.09 0.39 -25.88
C ARG A 417 11.52 1.57 -25.01
N ILE A 418 11.47 1.40 -23.71
CA ILE A 418 11.82 2.43 -22.73
C ILE A 418 13.14 2.07 -22.06
N ILE A 419 14.15 2.93 -22.18
CA ILE A 419 15.37 2.92 -21.38
C ILE A 419 15.29 4.10 -20.40
N ILE A 420 15.66 3.85 -19.16
CA ILE A 420 15.80 4.88 -18.13
C ILE A 420 17.30 5.11 -17.93
N PRO A 421 17.86 6.21 -18.46
CA PRO A 421 19.30 6.47 -18.36
C PRO A 421 19.71 6.89 -16.94
N THR A 422 21.00 6.79 -16.63
CA THR A 422 21.58 7.05 -15.32
C THR A 422 21.14 8.38 -14.72
N VAL A 423 21.27 9.47 -15.46
CA VAL A 423 20.86 10.82 -15.04
C VAL A 423 19.38 10.91 -14.66
N TYR A 424 18.53 10.04 -15.19
CA TYR A 424 17.08 10.07 -15.00
C TYR A 424 16.59 9.10 -13.90
N ARG A 425 17.53 8.36 -13.27
CA ARG A 425 17.23 7.39 -12.20
C ARG A 425 16.43 7.99 -11.06
N LEU A 426 16.83 9.14 -10.52
CA LEU A 426 16.14 9.77 -9.39
C LEU A 426 14.73 10.25 -9.76
N ASN A 427 14.52 10.79 -10.96
CA ASN A 427 13.19 11.18 -11.46
C ASN A 427 12.27 9.96 -11.55
N TYR A 428 12.75 8.84 -12.09
CA TYR A 428 11.98 7.60 -12.19
C TYR A 428 11.60 7.06 -10.80
N LEU A 429 12.57 6.94 -9.89
CA LEU A 429 12.31 6.41 -8.54
C LEU A 429 11.38 7.34 -7.73
N ALA A 430 11.53 8.65 -7.87
CA ALA A 430 10.63 9.62 -7.23
C ALA A 430 9.21 9.52 -7.79
N ALA A 431 9.05 9.39 -9.11
CA ALA A 431 7.76 9.23 -9.76
C ALA A 431 7.07 7.91 -9.36
N LEU A 432 7.83 6.80 -9.28
CA LEU A 432 7.32 5.53 -8.80
C LEU A 432 6.84 5.63 -7.35
N LYS A 433 7.64 6.22 -6.45
CA LYS A 433 7.24 6.46 -5.05
C LYS A 433 6.01 7.37 -4.95
N ALA A 434 5.89 8.39 -5.79
CA ALA A 434 4.72 9.27 -5.80
C ALA A 434 3.44 8.51 -6.20
N ALA A 435 3.51 7.62 -7.18
CA ALA A 435 2.40 6.74 -7.55
C ALA A 435 2.03 5.79 -6.39
N THR A 436 3.03 5.19 -5.72
CA THR A 436 2.82 4.28 -4.58
C THR A 436 2.18 4.97 -3.38
N HIS A 437 2.76 6.07 -2.91
CA HIS A 437 2.41 6.65 -1.60
C HIS A 437 1.36 7.76 -1.66
N THR A 438 1.29 8.49 -2.77
CA THR A 438 0.38 9.64 -2.91
C THR A 438 -0.65 9.49 -4.02
N GLY A 439 -0.62 8.37 -4.77
CA GLY A 439 -1.51 8.15 -5.90
C GLY A 439 -1.26 9.11 -7.08
N ASN A 440 -0.09 9.73 -7.15
CA ASN A 440 0.27 10.59 -8.27
C ASN A 440 0.77 9.77 -9.48
N ASP A 441 -0.15 9.04 -10.09
CA ASP A 441 0.12 8.18 -11.26
C ASP A 441 0.62 8.99 -12.46
N GLY A 442 0.12 10.23 -12.63
CA GLY A 442 0.48 11.12 -13.73
C GLY A 442 1.98 11.43 -13.79
N ALA A 443 2.66 11.53 -12.64
CA ALA A 443 4.10 11.74 -12.59
C ALA A 443 4.86 10.56 -13.21
N LEU A 444 4.48 9.32 -12.88
CA LEU A 444 5.10 8.11 -13.42
C LEU A 444 4.84 7.97 -14.93
N ILE A 445 3.59 8.18 -15.36
CA ILE A 445 3.19 8.13 -16.77
C ILE A 445 4.00 9.14 -17.59
N ALA A 446 4.10 10.38 -17.14
CA ALA A 446 4.85 11.45 -17.83
C ALA A 446 6.35 11.14 -17.89
N THR A 447 6.92 10.61 -16.79
CA THR A 447 8.34 10.22 -16.70
C THR A 447 8.68 9.14 -17.71
N LEU A 448 7.87 8.09 -17.80
CA LEU A 448 8.09 6.97 -18.73
C LEU A 448 7.81 7.37 -20.18
N ALA A 449 6.80 8.22 -20.43
CA ALA A 449 6.56 8.78 -21.75
C ALA A 449 7.73 9.63 -22.24
N PHE A 450 8.35 10.43 -21.37
CA PHE A 450 9.54 11.20 -21.70
C PHE A 450 10.74 10.28 -22.00
N ALA A 451 11.01 9.29 -21.14
CA ALA A 451 12.09 8.31 -21.33
C ALA A 451 11.91 7.55 -22.67
N ARG A 452 10.66 7.18 -23.02
CA ARG A 452 10.34 6.54 -24.29
C ARG A 452 10.67 7.42 -25.50
N ARG A 453 10.26 8.72 -25.47
CA ARG A 453 10.59 9.68 -26.54
C ARG A 453 12.11 9.86 -26.68
N TRP A 454 12.82 9.91 -25.56
CA TRP A 454 14.27 9.97 -25.55
C TRP A 454 14.88 8.72 -26.20
N THR A 455 14.49 7.51 -25.76
CA THR A 455 14.98 6.24 -26.31
C THR A 455 14.75 6.16 -27.84
N GLY A 456 13.58 6.63 -28.29
CA GLY A 456 13.23 6.65 -29.72
C GLY A 456 14.12 7.53 -30.60
N ARG A 457 14.85 8.47 -30.02
CA ARG A 457 15.70 9.42 -30.75
C ARG A 457 17.17 9.08 -30.71
N ILE A 458 17.60 8.19 -29.80
CA ILE A 458 18.99 7.71 -29.75
C ILE A 458 19.28 6.75 -30.88
N ASP A 459 20.44 6.88 -31.48
CA ASP A 459 20.93 5.94 -32.50
C ASP A 459 21.80 4.86 -31.86
N PHE A 460 21.28 3.66 -31.75
CA PHE A 460 21.95 2.49 -31.19
C PHE A 460 22.53 1.57 -32.29
N SER A 461 22.87 2.08 -33.47
CA SER A 461 23.42 1.29 -34.56
C SER A 461 24.80 0.72 -34.26
N ASP A 462 25.65 1.51 -33.65
CA ASP A 462 26.99 1.13 -33.19
C ASP A 462 27.35 1.88 -31.89
N ARG A 463 28.40 1.42 -31.21
CA ARG A 463 28.82 2.01 -29.91
C ARG A 463 29.17 3.47 -30.01
N ARG A 464 29.98 3.84 -31.03
CA ARG A 464 30.47 5.21 -31.16
C ARG A 464 29.35 6.21 -31.35
N THR A 465 28.39 5.87 -32.19
CA THR A 465 27.20 6.70 -32.46
C THR A 465 26.32 6.79 -31.22
N ALA A 466 26.06 5.67 -30.56
CA ALA A 466 25.27 5.65 -29.33
C ALA A 466 25.92 6.45 -28.21
N GLU A 467 27.22 6.26 -27.95
CA GLU A 467 27.94 6.97 -26.90
C GLU A 467 27.98 8.49 -27.14
N ALA A 468 28.09 8.92 -28.41
CA ALA A 468 28.00 10.34 -28.76
C ALA A 468 26.60 10.93 -28.43
N ASP A 469 25.52 10.18 -28.75
CA ASP A 469 24.16 10.58 -28.41
C ASP A 469 23.92 10.58 -26.88
N LEU A 470 24.41 9.57 -26.18
CA LEU A 470 24.33 9.46 -24.71
C LEU A 470 25.06 10.64 -24.03
N ALA A 471 26.26 10.98 -24.51
CA ALA A 471 27.03 12.12 -23.97
C ALA A 471 26.31 13.45 -24.23
N ARG A 472 25.80 13.66 -25.45
CA ARG A 472 25.07 14.88 -25.85
C ARG A 472 23.80 15.09 -25.02
N THR A 473 23.14 14.02 -24.60
CA THR A 473 21.90 14.06 -23.82
C THR A 473 22.09 13.97 -22.32
N ASN A 474 23.34 13.96 -21.83
CA ASN A 474 23.71 13.78 -20.41
C ASN A 474 23.33 12.40 -19.83
N ALA A 475 23.01 11.41 -20.65
CA ALA A 475 22.41 10.14 -20.22
C ALA A 475 23.27 9.36 -19.21
N LEU A 476 24.60 9.45 -19.31
CA LEU A 476 25.56 8.72 -18.47
C LEU A 476 26.00 9.50 -17.20
N ARG A 477 25.49 10.73 -17.00
CA ARG A 477 25.82 11.51 -15.80
C ARG A 477 25.27 10.83 -14.56
N ASP A 478 26.04 10.85 -13.48
CA ASP A 478 25.52 10.43 -12.17
C ASP A 478 24.30 11.27 -11.79
N ALA A 479 23.28 10.62 -11.26
CA ALA A 479 22.00 11.27 -11.01
C ALA A 479 22.04 12.29 -9.86
N GLN A 480 22.88 12.05 -8.82
CA GLN A 480 23.01 12.97 -7.67
C GLN A 480 23.86 14.18 -8.04
N GLU A 481 24.98 13.95 -8.74
CA GLU A 481 25.83 15.02 -9.23
C GLU A 481 25.10 15.93 -10.22
N ALA A 482 24.33 15.33 -11.12
CA ALA A 482 23.54 16.04 -12.11
C ALA A 482 22.43 16.89 -11.46
N GLU A 483 21.74 16.37 -10.45
CA GLU A 483 20.73 17.12 -9.69
C GLU A 483 21.36 18.31 -8.99
N GLY A 484 22.51 18.14 -8.29
CA GLY A 484 23.25 19.20 -7.64
C GLY A 484 23.76 20.27 -8.60
N ALA A 485 24.11 19.90 -9.82
CA ALA A 485 24.59 20.81 -10.88
C ALA A 485 23.45 21.39 -11.77
N GLY A 486 22.19 21.02 -11.52
CA GLY A 486 21.06 21.43 -12.37
C GLY A 486 21.07 20.83 -13.78
N VAL A 487 21.85 19.78 -14.00
CA VAL A 487 21.92 19.04 -15.27
C VAL A 487 20.74 18.09 -15.40
N ARG A 488 20.13 18.03 -16.56
CA ARG A 488 18.96 17.19 -16.83
C ARG A 488 19.16 16.36 -18.09
N LEU A 489 18.40 15.26 -18.16
CA LEU A 489 18.28 14.51 -19.41
C LEU A 489 17.70 15.41 -20.49
N ALA A 490 18.44 15.57 -21.60
CA ALA A 490 17.99 16.32 -22.75
C ALA A 490 17.52 15.39 -23.88
N LEU A 491 16.62 15.85 -24.72
CA LEU A 491 16.30 15.17 -25.99
C LEU A 491 17.41 15.50 -27.01
N PRO A 492 17.82 14.52 -27.86
CA PRO A 492 18.81 14.74 -28.91
C PRO A 492 18.34 15.75 -29.97
#